data_6b2063bc92d8296f51095d24156f7be9
#
_entry.id   6b2063bc92d8296f51095d24156f7be9
#
_cell.length_a   1.000
_cell.length_b   1.000
_cell.length_c   1.000
_cell.angle_alpha   90.00
_cell.angle_beta   90.00
_cell.angle_gamma   90.00
#
_symmetry.space_group_name_H-M   'P 1'
#
loop_
_entity.id
_entity.type
_entity.pdbx_description
1 polymer ?
#
loop_
_entity_poly.entity_id
_entity_poly.type
_entity_poly.pdbx_seq_one_letter_code
_entity_poly.pdbx_strand_id
1 'polypeptide(L)'
;MKNRIEAEFPILKTTTYLNTAASGLLSKSVLDFRKDHDEQFFKYGSKFKDYQSEMLSQTREAVGSFFTCEPNQIALVQNFSLGFNTFLEGLPKKSLFLLLKGDYPSINWPVETRDFKRNYISISANLEQDLIAEFKRQQPDVFAFSIVQYISGIKIDLQVINTLKAQYPETLFVADGTQYCGTESFNFKDSGIDV
;
A
#
# COMPACT_ATOMS: atom_id res chain seq x y z
N MET A 1 -18.89 -17.99 14.94
CA MET A 1 -17.77 -17.24 14.31
C MET A 1 -16.54 -18.10 14.11
N LYS A 2 -15.97 -18.71 15.16
CA LYS A 2 -14.76 -19.56 15.09
C LYS A 2 -14.83 -20.65 14.01
N ASN A 3 -15.87 -21.44 13.97
CA ASN A 3 -16.06 -22.52 12.97
C ASN A 3 -16.07 -22.02 11.52
N ARG A 4 -16.53 -20.80 11.26
CA ARG A 4 -16.54 -20.20 9.91
C ARG A 4 -15.12 -19.80 9.50
N ILE A 5 -14.35 -19.22 10.40
CA ILE A 5 -12.95 -18.84 10.15
C ILE A 5 -12.08 -20.07 9.91
N GLU A 6 -12.24 -21.11 10.72
CA GLU A 6 -11.50 -22.38 10.55
C GLU A 6 -11.88 -23.13 9.25
N ALA A 7 -13.10 -22.94 8.74
CA ALA A 7 -13.50 -23.47 7.44
C ALA A 7 -12.84 -22.72 6.27
N GLU A 8 -12.68 -21.42 6.39
CA GLU A 8 -11.98 -20.61 5.39
C GLU A 8 -10.45 -20.78 5.46
N PHE A 9 -9.90 -20.98 6.66
CA PHE A 9 -8.46 -21.09 6.90
C PHE A 9 -8.14 -22.37 7.68
N PRO A 10 -8.03 -23.53 7.01
CA PRO A 10 -7.87 -24.84 7.67
C PRO A 10 -6.67 -24.95 8.60
N ILE A 11 -5.60 -24.21 8.35
CA ILE A 11 -4.39 -24.19 9.20
C ILE A 11 -4.72 -23.75 10.66
N LEU A 12 -5.74 -22.93 10.85
CA LEU A 12 -6.14 -22.43 12.18
C LEU A 12 -6.77 -23.50 13.08
N LYS A 13 -7.08 -24.68 12.53
CA LYS A 13 -7.53 -25.84 13.33
C LYS A 13 -6.41 -26.44 14.19
N THR A 14 -5.18 -26.30 13.74
CA THR A 14 -4.00 -26.97 14.32
C THR A 14 -2.89 -26.02 14.73
N THR A 15 -2.96 -24.76 14.30
CA THR A 15 -1.86 -23.80 14.48
C THR A 15 -2.40 -22.44 14.89
N THR A 16 -1.77 -21.79 15.87
CA THR A 16 -1.92 -20.37 16.13
C THR A 16 -1.03 -19.61 15.15
N TYR A 17 -1.63 -18.99 14.13
CA TYR A 17 -0.89 -18.30 13.09
C TYR A 17 -0.69 -16.82 13.46
N LEU A 18 0.57 -16.41 13.71
CA LEU A 18 0.96 -15.06 14.11
C LEU A 18 1.91 -14.37 13.12
N ASN A 19 2.07 -14.91 11.91
CA ASN A 19 3.04 -14.43 10.93
C ASN A 19 2.36 -13.79 9.70
N THR A 20 1.24 -13.12 9.91
CA THR A 20 0.47 -12.47 8.83
C THR A 20 1.29 -11.35 8.14
N ALA A 21 2.18 -10.68 8.89
CA ALA A 21 3.07 -9.66 8.35
C ALA A 21 4.01 -10.19 7.25
N ALA A 22 4.47 -11.43 7.36
CA ALA A 22 5.30 -12.06 6.34
C ALA A 22 4.46 -12.64 5.19
N SER A 23 3.30 -13.25 5.51
CA SER A 23 2.39 -13.83 4.51
C SER A 23 0.98 -13.94 5.06
N GLY A 24 0.02 -13.30 4.42
CA GLY A 24 -1.40 -13.50 4.69
C GLY A 24 -1.83 -14.93 4.36
N LEU A 25 -2.84 -15.42 5.07
CA LEU A 25 -3.43 -16.74 4.79
C LEU A 25 -4.31 -16.69 3.53
N LEU A 26 -4.19 -17.71 2.71
CA LEU A 26 -5.10 -17.91 1.59
C LEU A 26 -6.40 -18.53 2.09
N SER A 27 -7.53 -17.85 1.90
CA SER A 27 -8.86 -18.38 2.23
C SER A 27 -9.30 -19.44 1.22
N LYS A 28 -10.16 -20.35 1.68
CA LYS A 28 -10.79 -21.36 0.81
C LYS A 28 -11.58 -20.69 -0.33
N SER A 29 -12.33 -19.64 -0.04
CA SER A 29 -13.11 -18.92 -1.04
C SER A 29 -12.23 -18.32 -2.15
N VAL A 30 -11.08 -17.73 -1.81
CA VAL A 30 -10.11 -17.22 -2.80
C VAL A 30 -9.45 -18.37 -3.58
N LEU A 31 -9.14 -19.49 -2.91
CA LEU A 31 -8.61 -20.67 -3.59
C LEU A 31 -9.61 -21.23 -4.62
N ASP A 32 -10.88 -21.35 -4.24
CA ASP A 32 -11.94 -21.85 -5.11
C ASP A 32 -12.15 -20.90 -6.31
N PHE A 33 -12.18 -19.59 -6.09
CA PHE A 33 -12.24 -18.58 -7.15
C PHE A 33 -11.07 -18.72 -8.15
N ARG A 34 -9.85 -18.91 -7.65
CA ARG A 34 -8.67 -19.09 -8.51
C ARG A 34 -8.75 -20.34 -9.37
N LYS A 35 -9.23 -21.45 -8.80
CA LYS A 35 -9.45 -22.70 -9.56
C LYS A 35 -10.49 -22.50 -10.67
N ASP A 36 -11.63 -21.89 -10.34
CA ASP A 36 -12.67 -21.62 -11.33
C ASP A 36 -12.15 -20.70 -12.44
N HIS A 37 -11.41 -19.64 -12.11
CA HIS A 37 -10.77 -18.76 -13.09
C HIS A 37 -9.85 -19.54 -14.04
N ASP A 38 -8.99 -20.40 -13.53
CA ASP A 38 -8.06 -21.17 -14.35
C ASP A 38 -8.79 -22.20 -15.23
N GLU A 39 -9.86 -22.84 -14.71
CA GLU A 39 -10.74 -23.74 -15.47
C GLU A 39 -11.46 -23.00 -16.61
N GLN A 40 -11.98 -21.80 -16.36
CA GLN A 40 -12.62 -20.95 -17.37
C GLN A 40 -11.61 -20.56 -18.46
N PHE A 41 -10.41 -20.14 -18.07
CA PHE A 41 -9.38 -19.79 -19.03
C PHE A 41 -8.94 -21.00 -19.87
N PHE A 42 -8.75 -22.17 -19.26
CA PHE A 42 -8.44 -23.42 -19.93
C PHE A 42 -9.52 -23.80 -20.96
N LYS A 43 -10.79 -23.67 -20.57
CA LYS A 43 -11.95 -24.07 -21.39
C LYS A 43 -12.22 -23.14 -22.55
N TYR A 44 -12.06 -21.84 -22.35
CA TYR A 44 -12.49 -20.82 -23.32
C TYR A 44 -11.32 -20.09 -24.00
N GLY A 45 -10.09 -20.26 -23.52
CA GLY A 45 -8.88 -19.66 -24.13
C GLY A 45 -9.04 -18.15 -24.29
N SER A 46 -8.74 -17.64 -25.49
CA SER A 46 -8.78 -16.19 -25.76
C SER A 46 -10.17 -15.55 -25.60
N LYS A 47 -11.26 -16.31 -25.71
CA LYS A 47 -12.62 -15.80 -25.45
C LYS A 47 -12.82 -15.37 -23.99
N PHE A 48 -12.07 -15.96 -23.05
CA PHE A 48 -12.13 -15.58 -21.66
C PHE A 48 -11.64 -14.14 -21.43
N LYS A 49 -10.84 -13.58 -22.34
CA LYS A 49 -10.39 -12.18 -22.27
C LYS A 49 -11.55 -11.17 -22.37
N ASP A 50 -12.65 -11.55 -22.99
CA ASP A 50 -13.83 -10.68 -23.09
C ASP A 50 -14.41 -10.37 -21.70
N TYR A 51 -14.24 -11.28 -20.73
CA TYR A 51 -14.68 -11.12 -19.35
C TYR A 51 -13.66 -10.40 -18.45
N GLN A 52 -12.39 -10.29 -18.88
CA GLN A 52 -11.35 -9.68 -18.04
C GLN A 52 -11.61 -8.20 -17.76
N SER A 53 -12.10 -7.45 -18.73
CA SER A 53 -12.39 -6.02 -18.57
C SER A 53 -13.45 -5.80 -17.48
N GLU A 54 -14.51 -6.61 -17.50
CA GLU A 54 -15.56 -6.56 -16.49
C GLU A 54 -15.04 -6.93 -15.11
N MET A 55 -14.30 -8.03 -15.00
CA MET A 55 -13.69 -8.48 -13.73
C MET A 55 -12.74 -7.42 -13.14
N LEU A 56 -11.93 -6.77 -13.98
CA LEU A 56 -11.02 -5.69 -13.54
C LEU A 56 -11.81 -4.45 -13.11
N SER A 57 -12.94 -4.12 -13.76
CA SER A 57 -13.83 -3.04 -13.33
C SER A 57 -14.42 -3.32 -11.97
N GLN A 58 -15.02 -4.49 -11.79
CA GLN A 58 -15.61 -4.93 -10.52
C GLN A 58 -14.56 -4.96 -9.39
N THR A 59 -13.32 -5.35 -9.71
CA THR A 59 -12.22 -5.32 -8.74
C THR A 59 -11.93 -3.89 -8.28
N ARG A 60 -11.85 -2.92 -9.22
CA ARG A 60 -11.65 -1.51 -8.86
C ARG A 60 -12.81 -0.95 -8.04
N GLU A 61 -14.04 -1.29 -8.39
CA GLU A 61 -15.22 -0.89 -7.64
C GLU A 61 -15.20 -1.43 -6.20
N ALA A 62 -14.85 -2.71 -6.03
CA ALA A 62 -14.73 -3.33 -4.71
C ALA A 62 -13.63 -2.68 -3.86
N VAL A 63 -12.45 -2.44 -4.45
CA VAL A 63 -11.32 -1.77 -3.78
C VAL A 63 -11.68 -0.32 -3.46
N GLY A 64 -12.29 0.41 -4.40
CA GLY A 64 -12.74 1.79 -4.20
C GLY A 64 -13.75 1.92 -3.06
N SER A 65 -14.73 1.02 -3.03
CA SER A 65 -15.71 0.96 -1.94
C SER A 65 -15.07 0.66 -0.58
N PHE A 66 -14.06 -0.23 -0.55
CA PHE A 66 -13.37 -0.60 0.68
C PHE A 66 -12.51 0.54 1.25
N PHE A 67 -11.82 1.30 0.39
CA PHE A 67 -10.91 2.37 0.78
C PHE A 67 -11.50 3.78 0.64
N THR A 68 -12.75 3.91 0.25
CA THR A 68 -13.44 5.20 0.06
C THR A 68 -12.71 6.08 -0.98
N CYS A 69 -12.45 5.51 -2.16
CA CYS A 69 -11.90 6.21 -3.32
C CYS A 69 -12.64 5.83 -4.60
N GLU A 70 -12.48 6.65 -5.64
CA GLU A 70 -13.12 6.38 -6.93
C GLU A 70 -12.41 5.24 -7.69
N PRO A 71 -13.15 4.36 -8.39
CA PRO A 71 -12.57 3.25 -9.14
C PRO A 71 -11.51 3.66 -10.16
N ASN A 72 -11.63 4.85 -10.76
CA ASN A 72 -10.66 5.39 -11.71
C ASN A 72 -9.35 5.89 -11.07
N GLN A 73 -9.30 6.01 -9.75
CA GLN A 73 -8.08 6.31 -8.98
C GLN A 73 -7.26 5.05 -8.67
N ILE A 74 -7.76 3.85 -9.03
CA ILE A 74 -7.13 2.58 -8.69
C ILE A 74 -6.37 2.01 -9.88
N ALA A 75 -5.06 1.91 -9.76
CA ALA A 75 -4.20 1.16 -10.68
C ALA A 75 -3.94 -0.24 -10.11
N LEU A 76 -4.38 -1.28 -10.81
CA LEU A 76 -4.11 -2.66 -10.44
C LEU A 76 -2.72 -3.05 -10.95
N VAL A 77 -1.82 -3.36 -10.03
CA VAL A 77 -0.43 -3.74 -10.31
C VAL A 77 -0.08 -5.07 -9.63
N GLN A 78 0.99 -5.72 -10.07
CA GLN A 78 1.39 -7.03 -9.54
C GLN A 78 1.85 -6.98 -8.08
N ASN A 79 2.50 -5.88 -7.69
CA ASN A 79 2.97 -5.65 -6.33
C ASN A 79 3.32 -4.17 -6.14
N PHE A 80 3.56 -3.79 -4.87
CA PHE A 80 3.96 -2.43 -4.50
C PHE A 80 5.20 -1.95 -5.25
N SER A 81 6.26 -2.78 -5.32
CA SER A 81 7.52 -2.40 -5.98
C SER A 81 7.32 -1.97 -7.42
N LEU A 82 6.50 -2.71 -8.20
CA LEU A 82 6.21 -2.36 -9.59
C LEU A 82 5.42 -1.06 -9.68
N GLY A 83 4.38 -0.90 -8.86
CA GLY A 83 3.57 0.32 -8.81
C GLY A 83 4.41 1.54 -8.46
N PHE A 84 5.21 1.45 -7.39
CA PHE A 84 6.06 2.55 -6.94
C PHE A 84 7.16 2.90 -7.96
N ASN A 85 7.81 1.91 -8.58
CA ASN A 85 8.77 2.19 -9.65
C ASN A 85 8.11 2.89 -10.85
N THR A 86 6.89 2.46 -11.24
CA THR A 86 6.14 3.13 -12.31
C THR A 86 5.80 4.58 -11.95
N PHE A 87 5.38 4.83 -10.70
CA PHE A 87 5.14 6.18 -10.20
C PHE A 87 6.41 7.06 -10.27
N LEU A 88 7.56 6.53 -9.84
CA LEU A 88 8.84 7.25 -9.88
C LEU A 88 9.26 7.68 -11.29
N GLU A 89 8.94 6.89 -12.33
CA GLU A 89 9.26 7.26 -13.72
C GLU A 89 8.47 8.49 -14.21
N GLY A 90 7.33 8.79 -13.58
CA GLY A 90 6.52 9.98 -13.89
C GLY A 90 6.99 11.27 -13.21
N LEU A 91 7.96 11.19 -12.28
CA LEU A 91 8.40 12.34 -11.49
C LEU A 91 9.56 13.10 -12.15
N PRO A 92 9.66 14.43 -11.91
CA PRO A 92 10.84 15.19 -12.30
C PRO A 92 12.12 14.64 -11.64
N LYS A 93 13.18 14.43 -12.40
CA LYS A 93 14.45 13.85 -11.92
C LYS A 93 15.13 14.61 -10.77
N LYS A 94 14.77 15.88 -10.57
CA LYS A 94 15.33 16.73 -9.50
C LYS A 94 14.47 16.77 -8.23
N SER A 95 13.38 16.00 -8.19
CA SER A 95 12.49 15.97 -7.03
C SER A 95 13.27 15.64 -5.74
N LEU A 96 12.93 16.36 -4.69
CA LEU A 96 13.46 16.15 -3.34
C LEU A 96 12.56 15.18 -2.60
N PHE A 97 13.10 14.05 -2.22
CA PHE A 97 12.42 13.06 -1.39
C PHE A 97 12.72 13.25 0.10
N LEU A 98 11.72 13.08 0.92
CA LEU A 98 11.85 12.75 2.32
C LEU A 98 11.54 11.27 2.50
N LEU A 99 12.42 10.54 3.17
CA LEU A 99 12.32 9.10 3.40
C LEU A 99 12.51 8.78 4.88
N LEU A 100 12.04 7.62 5.31
CA LEU A 100 12.32 7.09 6.63
C LEU A 100 13.60 6.21 6.55
N LYS A 101 14.55 6.48 7.42
CA LYS A 101 15.82 5.71 7.48
C LYS A 101 15.54 4.28 7.92
N GLY A 102 15.85 3.32 7.05
CA GLY A 102 15.60 1.91 7.33
C GLY A 102 14.14 1.47 7.08
N ASP A 103 13.37 2.26 6.32
CA ASP A 103 12.09 1.82 5.82
C ASP A 103 12.23 0.66 4.84
N TYR A 104 11.10 0.11 4.42
CA TYR A 104 11.08 -1.07 3.58
C TYR A 104 11.90 -0.86 2.29
N PRO A 105 12.74 -1.83 1.89
CA PRO A 105 13.62 -1.68 0.73
C PRO A 105 12.93 -1.29 -0.56
N SER A 106 11.66 -1.72 -0.76
CA SER A 106 10.89 -1.35 -1.96
C SER A 106 10.48 0.13 -2.01
N ILE A 107 10.63 0.88 -0.90
CA ILE A 107 10.49 2.35 -0.88
C ILE A 107 11.87 3.01 -1.10
N ASN A 108 12.84 2.69 -0.24
CA ASN A 108 14.09 3.43 -0.22
C ASN A 108 14.97 3.14 -1.43
N TRP A 109 15.21 1.87 -1.78
CA TRP A 109 16.12 1.50 -2.87
C TRP A 109 15.75 2.07 -4.24
N PRO A 110 14.48 2.06 -4.68
CA PRO A 110 14.12 2.67 -5.96
C PRO A 110 14.43 4.17 -6.04
N VAL A 111 14.33 4.89 -4.91
CA VAL A 111 14.70 6.32 -4.82
C VAL A 111 16.21 6.47 -4.78
N GLU A 112 16.90 5.62 -4.00
CA GLU A 112 18.35 5.65 -3.82
C GLU A 112 19.13 5.31 -5.11
N THR A 113 18.59 4.43 -5.94
CA THR A 113 19.21 4.01 -7.21
C THR A 113 18.96 4.98 -8.36
N ARG A 114 18.13 6.02 -8.15
CA ARG A 114 17.87 7.10 -9.10
C ARG A 114 18.54 8.39 -8.62
N ASP A 115 18.67 9.38 -9.52
CA ASP A 115 19.31 10.66 -9.24
C ASP A 115 18.42 11.66 -8.47
N PHE A 116 17.47 11.16 -7.65
CA PHE A 116 16.64 12.00 -6.81
C PHE A 116 17.47 12.57 -5.62
N LYS A 117 17.20 13.83 -5.28
CA LYS A 117 17.66 14.40 -4.01
C LYS A 117 16.85 13.76 -2.88
N ARG A 118 17.48 13.50 -1.73
CA ARG A 118 16.81 12.85 -0.62
C ARG A 118 17.35 13.25 0.74
N ASN A 119 16.46 13.36 1.69
CA ASN A 119 16.72 13.48 3.12
C ASN A 119 16.08 12.29 3.85
N TYR A 120 16.55 12.05 5.07
CA TYR A 120 16.05 10.94 5.89
C TYR A 120 15.69 11.41 7.29
N ILE A 121 14.61 10.84 7.83
CA ILE A 121 14.23 10.92 9.23
C ILE A 121 14.39 9.53 9.84
N SER A 122 14.90 9.45 11.07
CA SER A 122 14.99 8.19 11.80
C SER A 122 13.64 7.76 12.32
N ILE A 123 13.36 6.45 12.25
CA ILE A 123 12.17 5.85 12.85
C ILE A 123 12.43 5.74 14.36
N SER A 124 11.74 6.57 15.15
CA SER A 124 11.90 6.66 16.60
C SER A 124 10.57 6.93 17.29
N ALA A 125 10.56 6.97 18.61
CA ALA A 125 9.38 7.39 19.39
C ALA A 125 8.99 8.86 19.16
N ASN A 126 9.87 9.67 18.55
CA ASN A 126 9.61 11.09 18.26
C ASN A 126 9.37 11.33 16.75
N LEU A 127 9.03 10.28 16.00
CA LEU A 127 8.94 10.32 14.54
C LEU A 127 8.07 11.46 14.01
N GLU A 128 6.89 11.67 14.61
CA GLU A 128 5.95 12.70 14.18
C GLU A 128 6.50 14.11 14.43
N GLN A 129 7.21 14.31 15.55
CA GLN A 129 7.84 15.59 15.89
C GLN A 129 9.00 15.89 14.95
N ASP A 130 9.83 14.89 14.68
CA ASP A 130 10.95 14.99 13.74
C ASP A 130 10.45 15.27 12.32
N LEU A 131 9.33 14.64 11.92
CA LEU A 131 8.68 14.85 10.64
C LEU A 131 8.20 16.30 10.50
N ILE A 132 7.48 16.83 11.50
CA ILE A 132 7.01 18.22 11.50
C ILE A 132 8.19 19.20 11.44
N ALA A 133 9.27 18.94 12.17
CA ALA A 133 10.46 19.76 12.16
C ALA A 133 11.15 19.77 10.80
N GLU A 134 11.25 18.60 10.15
CA GLU A 134 11.91 18.48 8.84
C GLU A 134 11.09 19.18 7.74
N PHE A 135 9.76 19.05 7.74
CA PHE A 135 8.90 19.79 6.81
C PHE A 135 9.05 21.32 6.93
N LYS A 136 9.20 21.82 8.17
CA LYS A 136 9.47 23.25 8.41
C LYS A 136 10.87 23.67 7.94
N ARG A 137 11.85 22.79 8.06
CA ARG A 137 13.24 23.04 7.65
C ARG A 137 13.38 23.07 6.13
N GLN A 138 12.80 22.10 5.48
CA GLN A 138 12.88 21.96 4.02
C GLN A 138 11.68 21.14 3.51
N GLN A 139 10.74 21.82 2.87
CA GLN A 139 9.58 21.16 2.24
C GLN A 139 10.07 20.18 1.16
N PRO A 140 9.75 18.89 1.25
CA PRO A 140 10.03 17.91 0.19
C PRO A 140 9.00 18.02 -0.94
N ASP A 141 9.39 17.60 -2.16
CA ASP A 141 8.46 17.40 -3.26
C ASP A 141 7.64 16.10 -3.05
N VAL A 142 8.27 15.09 -2.46
CA VAL A 142 7.66 13.78 -2.18
C VAL A 142 8.06 13.30 -0.78
N PHE A 143 7.08 12.93 0.03
CA PHE A 143 7.30 12.14 1.24
C PHE A 143 6.82 10.72 1.02
N ALA A 144 7.75 9.76 0.95
CA ALA A 144 7.45 8.34 0.75
C ALA A 144 7.74 7.55 2.02
N PHE A 145 6.77 6.76 2.50
CA PHE A 145 6.84 6.10 3.81
C PHE A 145 5.95 4.86 3.91
N SER A 146 6.31 3.93 4.80
CA SER A 146 5.39 2.87 5.25
C SER A 146 4.46 3.41 6.34
N ILE A 147 3.15 3.17 6.22
CA ILE A 147 2.19 3.51 7.29
C ILE A 147 2.52 2.75 8.58
N VAL A 148 2.85 1.47 8.45
CA VAL A 148 3.30 0.61 9.54
C VAL A 148 4.65 0.00 9.19
N GLN A 149 5.63 0.20 10.06
CA GLN A 149 6.98 -0.30 9.88
C GLN A 149 7.06 -1.82 10.02
N TYR A 150 7.63 -2.48 9.04
CA TYR A 150 7.66 -3.95 8.94
C TYR A 150 8.52 -4.65 10.02
N ILE A 151 9.52 -3.98 10.59
CA ILE A 151 10.38 -4.55 11.66
C ILE A 151 9.82 -4.21 13.04
N SER A 152 9.53 -2.93 13.28
CA SER A 152 9.19 -2.43 14.61
C SER A 152 7.69 -2.45 14.90
N GLY A 153 6.85 -2.48 13.86
CA GLY A 153 5.40 -2.30 13.97
C GLY A 153 4.97 -0.87 14.35
N ILE A 154 5.89 0.08 14.35
CA ILE A 154 5.55 1.49 14.59
C ILE A 154 4.63 1.96 13.47
N LYS A 155 3.47 2.49 13.86
CA LYS A 155 2.49 3.11 12.97
C LYS A 155 2.62 4.62 13.04
N ILE A 156 2.73 5.28 11.89
CA ILE A 156 2.68 6.74 11.79
C ILE A 156 1.25 7.20 12.11
N ASP A 157 1.12 8.29 12.87
CA ASP A 157 -0.15 8.93 13.10
C ASP A 157 -0.66 9.60 11.81
N LEU A 158 -1.73 9.05 11.24
CA LEU A 158 -2.34 9.58 10.02
C LEU A 158 -2.98 10.97 10.19
N GLN A 159 -3.26 11.39 11.43
CA GLN A 159 -3.72 12.77 11.69
C GLN A 159 -2.59 13.76 11.45
N VAL A 160 -1.35 13.40 11.79
CA VAL A 160 -0.16 14.22 11.49
C VAL A 160 0.05 14.30 9.97
N ILE A 161 -0.11 13.18 9.25
CA ILE A 161 -0.02 13.16 7.78
C ILE A 161 -1.05 14.11 7.16
N ASN A 162 -2.31 14.02 7.57
CA ASN A 162 -3.38 14.88 7.08
C ASN A 162 -3.09 16.36 7.37
N THR A 163 -2.61 16.67 8.59
CA THR A 163 -2.22 18.03 8.97
C THR A 163 -1.09 18.57 8.11
N LEU A 164 -0.06 17.76 7.87
CA LEU A 164 1.06 18.14 7.00
C LEU A 164 0.60 18.33 5.56
N LYS A 165 -0.26 17.45 5.04
CA LYS A 165 -0.82 17.62 3.69
C LYS A 165 -1.59 18.91 3.55
N ALA A 166 -2.39 19.30 4.55
CA ALA A 166 -3.12 20.56 4.55
C ALA A 166 -2.17 21.78 4.58
N GLN A 167 -1.04 21.70 5.28
CA GLN A 167 -0.04 22.77 5.36
C GLN A 167 0.88 22.82 4.13
N TYR A 168 1.16 21.68 3.50
CA TYR A 168 2.07 21.52 2.37
C TYR A 168 1.38 20.82 1.19
N PRO A 169 0.36 21.45 0.58
CA PRO A 169 -0.50 20.80 -0.43
C PRO A 169 0.26 20.35 -1.69
N GLU A 170 1.38 21.01 -2.01
CA GLU A 170 2.21 20.68 -3.19
C GLU A 170 3.10 19.45 -2.98
N THR A 171 3.33 19.03 -1.73
CA THR A 171 4.07 17.80 -1.45
C THR A 171 3.20 16.59 -1.77
N LEU A 172 3.75 15.63 -2.51
CA LEU A 172 3.12 14.33 -2.73
C LEU A 172 3.38 13.39 -1.53
N PHE A 173 2.32 12.92 -0.91
CA PHE A 173 2.38 11.93 0.17
C PHE A 173 2.12 10.55 -0.40
N VAL A 174 3.16 9.70 -0.42
CA VAL A 174 3.15 8.36 -1.02
C VAL A 174 3.35 7.32 0.07
N ALA A 175 2.35 6.48 0.28
CA ALA A 175 2.33 5.56 1.41
C ALA A 175 2.33 4.08 0.98
N ASP A 176 3.22 3.30 1.58
CA ASP A 176 3.13 1.84 1.55
C ASP A 176 2.16 1.38 2.66
N GLY A 177 0.98 0.92 2.25
CA GLY A 177 -0.05 0.39 3.12
C GLY A 177 0.01 -1.12 3.32
N THR A 178 1.06 -1.81 2.85
CA THR A 178 1.14 -3.29 2.86
C THR A 178 0.88 -3.90 4.23
N GLN A 179 1.40 -3.31 5.31
CA GLN A 179 1.22 -3.79 6.68
C GLN A 179 0.00 -3.19 7.39
N TYR A 180 -0.66 -2.22 6.76
CA TYR A 180 -1.77 -1.47 7.36
C TYR A 180 -3.13 -1.80 6.74
N CYS A 181 -3.22 -1.85 5.41
CA CYS A 181 -4.48 -2.00 4.69
C CYS A 181 -5.19 -3.31 5.06
N GLY A 182 -6.44 -3.19 5.51
CA GLY A 182 -7.25 -4.33 5.97
C GLY A 182 -7.12 -4.69 7.45
N THR A 183 -6.23 -4.02 8.22
CA THR A 183 -6.13 -4.24 9.67
C THR A 183 -7.12 -3.39 10.46
N GLU A 184 -7.43 -2.22 9.96
CA GLU A 184 -8.41 -1.30 10.52
C GLU A 184 -9.14 -0.52 9.42
N SER A 185 -10.19 0.20 9.77
CA SER A 185 -10.93 1.03 8.82
C SER A 185 -10.03 2.18 8.32
N PHE A 186 -9.99 2.37 7.02
CA PHE A 186 -9.19 3.40 6.39
C PHE A 186 -10.00 4.14 5.32
N ASN A 187 -10.03 5.46 5.41
CA ASN A 187 -10.64 6.33 4.42
C ASN A 187 -9.52 7.05 3.65
N PHE A 188 -9.26 6.60 2.43
CA PHE A 188 -8.22 7.16 1.58
C PHE A 188 -8.48 8.63 1.26
N LYS A 189 -9.74 8.98 0.97
CA LYS A 189 -10.14 10.35 0.59
C LYS A 189 -9.77 11.40 1.64
N ASP A 190 -9.86 11.05 2.92
CA ASP A 190 -9.64 11.96 4.04
C ASP A 190 -8.27 11.74 4.72
N SER A 191 -7.40 10.90 4.14
CA SER A 191 -6.13 10.51 4.76
C SER A 191 -5.00 11.53 4.62
N GLY A 192 -5.08 12.41 3.62
CA GLY A 192 -3.97 13.28 3.22
C GLY A 192 -2.90 12.57 2.40
N ILE A 193 -3.13 11.31 2.00
CA ILE A 193 -2.24 10.53 1.13
C ILE A 193 -2.69 10.68 -0.32
N ASP A 194 -1.73 10.89 -1.22
CA ASP A 194 -2.01 11.08 -2.66
C ASP A 194 -1.89 9.76 -3.44
N VAL A 195 -0.97 8.87 -2.99
CA VAL A 195 -0.68 7.58 -3.63
C VAL A 195 -0.45 6.47 -2.62
#